data_ff04aed710772a3743b9195091bcf64b
#
_entry.id   ff04aed710772a3743b9195091bcf64b
#
_cell.length_a   1.000
_cell.length_b   1.000
_cell.length_c   1.000
_cell.angle_alpha   90.00
_cell.angle_beta   90.00
_cell.angle_gamma   90.00
#
_symmetry.space_group_name_H-M   'P 1'
#
loop_
_entity.id
_entity.type
_entity.pdbx_description
1 polymer ?
#
loop_
_entity_poly.entity_id
_entity_poly.type
_entity_poly.pdbx_seq_one_letter_code
_entity_poly.pdbx_strand_id
1 'polypeptide(L)'
;MKPTDDASVFDGAIRLLESKVHHVYVLHPHPDADCVASAYALYSAFPGAAIWSPSKPDRFAQLMIERHSIPVAEEFPDQADLAVILDTPHTAFVRDHLKRGTSIMVIDHHEQGQTEENGVTLSLTVPRAPSCSEIVAELLLHAGRRPERNAAEVLLIGILSDTGGLKRATASTLRTCASLLELAGLEIQSPALSRSVPMEEGEQVAVLKGMQRMVYRRVGGFTVCCTHSSAFESTVASVLLSAGADAVFVAAESGGFVRVTGRASERVLARGFNLVTLFRSIAAGFGGETGGHPGAAVLKSEADMEALLNSCAAEFIDWCNGV
;
A
#
# COMPACT_ATOMS: atom_id res chain seq x y z
N MET A 1 30.11 -3.64 -0.79
CA MET A 1 29.52 -4.78 -0.07
C MET A 1 29.70 -6.02 -0.92
N LYS A 2 30.16 -7.13 -0.37
CA LYS A 2 30.51 -8.34 -1.11
C LYS A 2 29.21 -9.03 -1.60
N PRO A 3 29.17 -9.61 -2.82
CA PRO A 3 28.02 -10.34 -3.35
C PRO A 3 27.69 -11.67 -2.63
N THR A 4 28.41 -11.99 -1.57
CA THR A 4 28.42 -13.32 -0.94
C THR A 4 27.34 -13.55 0.12
N ASP A 5 26.68 -12.51 0.66
CA ASP A 5 25.70 -12.73 1.74
C ASP A 5 24.28 -13.07 1.21
N ASP A 6 23.84 -12.44 0.12
CA ASP A 6 22.48 -12.64 -0.40
C ASP A 6 22.28 -14.03 -1.00
N ALA A 7 23.27 -14.55 -1.78
CA ALA A 7 23.17 -15.87 -2.39
C ALA A 7 23.02 -16.98 -1.34
N SER A 8 23.72 -16.88 -0.22
CA SER A 8 23.64 -17.88 0.85
C SER A 8 22.29 -17.89 1.56
N VAL A 9 21.64 -16.72 1.69
CA VAL A 9 20.30 -16.61 2.30
C VAL A 9 19.24 -17.12 1.34
N PHE A 10 19.35 -16.84 0.04
CA PHE A 10 18.49 -17.41 -1.01
C PHE A 10 18.56 -18.92 -1.04
N ASP A 11 19.78 -19.51 -1.02
CA ASP A 11 19.96 -20.95 -0.93
C ASP A 11 19.33 -21.55 0.34
N GLY A 12 19.41 -20.83 1.46
CA GLY A 12 18.73 -21.21 2.71
C GLY A 12 17.22 -21.23 2.56
N ALA A 13 16.65 -20.19 1.97
CA ALA A 13 15.22 -20.07 1.74
C ALA A 13 14.69 -21.16 0.80
N ILE A 14 15.43 -21.42 -0.31
CA ILE A 14 15.09 -22.47 -1.26
C ILE A 14 15.11 -23.86 -0.57
N ARG A 15 16.18 -24.16 0.16
CA ARG A 15 16.26 -25.43 0.90
C ARG A 15 15.11 -25.60 1.89
N LEU A 16 14.70 -24.53 2.57
CA LEU A 16 13.58 -24.60 3.50
C LEU A 16 12.25 -24.84 2.77
N LEU A 17 12.00 -24.13 1.67
CA LEU A 17 10.82 -24.33 0.80
C LEU A 17 10.79 -25.76 0.23
N GLU A 18 11.91 -26.30 -0.22
CA GLU A 18 11.97 -27.65 -0.82
C GLU A 18 11.93 -28.79 0.21
N SER A 19 12.32 -28.51 1.46
CA SER A 19 12.30 -29.51 2.56
C SER A 19 10.94 -29.72 3.18
N LYS A 20 9.95 -28.88 2.89
CA LYS A 20 8.61 -28.90 3.48
C LYS A 20 7.58 -29.22 2.40
N VAL A 21 6.44 -29.77 2.83
CA VAL A 21 5.39 -30.24 1.91
C VAL A 21 4.15 -29.35 1.98
N HIS A 22 3.78 -28.91 3.19
CA HIS A 22 2.58 -28.12 3.43
C HIS A 22 2.94 -26.68 3.80
N HIS A 23 2.99 -25.81 2.81
CA HIS A 23 3.27 -24.39 3.02
C HIS A 23 1.98 -23.62 3.26
N VAL A 24 2.06 -22.56 4.07
CA VAL A 24 1.09 -21.49 4.09
C VAL A 24 1.80 -20.18 3.83
N TYR A 25 1.41 -19.48 2.75
CA TYR A 25 1.85 -18.12 2.44
C TYR A 25 0.94 -17.16 3.15
N VAL A 26 1.48 -16.48 4.15
CA VAL A 26 0.73 -15.64 5.09
C VAL A 26 0.85 -14.20 4.66
N LEU A 27 -0.30 -13.62 4.32
CA LEU A 27 -0.40 -12.20 4.03
C LEU A 27 -0.43 -11.39 5.32
N HIS A 28 0.15 -10.19 5.32
CA HIS A 28 0.08 -9.29 6.48
C HIS A 28 -1.35 -8.73 6.70
N PRO A 29 -1.68 -8.16 7.87
CA PRO A 29 -2.96 -7.48 8.07
C PRO A 29 -3.18 -6.34 7.07
N HIS A 30 -4.34 -6.31 6.40
CA HIS A 30 -4.68 -5.39 5.31
C HIS A 30 -3.72 -5.46 4.11
N PRO A 31 -3.56 -6.66 3.52
CA PRO A 31 -2.55 -6.87 2.50
C PRO A 31 -2.81 -6.04 1.26
N ASP A 32 -1.75 -5.54 0.70
CA ASP A 32 -1.71 -4.81 -0.55
C ASP A 32 -1.32 -5.71 -1.73
N ALA A 33 -1.11 -5.11 -2.89
CA ALA A 33 -0.80 -5.85 -4.11
C ALA A 33 0.58 -6.51 -4.07
N ASP A 34 1.56 -5.93 -3.37
CA ASP A 34 2.91 -6.51 -3.30
C ASP A 34 2.92 -7.79 -2.46
N CYS A 35 2.28 -7.75 -1.31
CA CYS A 35 2.10 -8.91 -0.45
C CYS A 35 1.37 -10.06 -1.17
N VAL A 36 0.23 -9.75 -1.82
CA VAL A 36 -0.57 -10.76 -2.54
C VAL A 36 0.18 -11.34 -3.74
N ALA A 37 0.91 -10.51 -4.50
CA ALA A 37 1.70 -10.94 -5.64
C ALA A 37 2.82 -11.90 -5.22
N SER A 38 3.51 -11.57 -4.16
CA SER A 38 4.57 -12.39 -3.57
C SER A 38 4.06 -13.76 -3.15
N ALA A 39 2.91 -13.80 -2.47
CA ALA A 39 2.27 -15.05 -2.05
C ALA A 39 1.86 -15.92 -3.24
N TYR A 40 1.22 -15.33 -4.24
CA TYR A 40 0.74 -16.07 -5.40
C TYR A 40 1.87 -16.66 -6.24
N ALA A 41 2.95 -15.94 -6.43
CA ALA A 41 4.09 -16.43 -7.18
C ALA A 41 4.75 -17.64 -6.49
N LEU A 42 4.90 -17.59 -5.17
CA LEU A 42 5.40 -18.73 -4.39
C LEU A 42 4.42 -19.91 -4.40
N TYR A 43 3.11 -19.65 -4.24
CA TYR A 43 2.06 -20.65 -4.34
C TYR A 43 2.10 -21.41 -5.67
N SER A 44 2.28 -20.68 -6.78
CA SER A 44 2.35 -21.26 -8.13
C SER A 44 3.62 -22.08 -8.34
N ALA A 45 4.71 -21.74 -7.68
CA ALA A 45 6.01 -22.40 -7.84
C ALA A 45 6.20 -23.62 -6.93
N PHE A 46 5.50 -23.71 -5.80
CA PHE A 46 5.64 -24.79 -4.80
C PHE A 46 4.29 -25.44 -4.52
N PRO A 47 3.99 -26.61 -5.15
CA PRO A 47 2.72 -27.32 -4.99
C PRO A 47 2.46 -27.77 -3.54
N GLY A 48 1.18 -27.89 -3.16
CA GLY A 48 0.76 -28.30 -1.81
C GLY A 48 0.67 -27.16 -0.82
N ALA A 49 0.71 -25.92 -1.29
CA ALA A 49 0.62 -24.72 -0.50
C ALA A 49 -0.81 -24.17 -0.38
N ALA A 50 -1.02 -23.27 0.56
CA ALA A 50 -2.20 -22.41 0.64
C ALA A 50 -1.77 -20.93 0.81
N ILE A 51 -2.63 -20.01 0.42
CA ILE A 51 -2.49 -18.59 0.73
C ILE A 51 -3.55 -18.25 1.77
N TRP A 52 -3.18 -17.57 2.84
CA TRP A 52 -4.10 -17.17 3.89
C TRP A 52 -3.88 -15.70 4.31
N SER A 53 -4.98 -15.03 4.64
CA SER A 53 -4.98 -13.64 5.11
C SER A 53 -5.75 -13.48 6.41
N PRO A 54 -5.22 -12.79 7.43
CA PRO A 54 -5.93 -12.49 8.67
C PRO A 54 -7.04 -11.45 8.49
N SER A 55 -7.04 -10.71 7.39
CA SER A 55 -8.00 -9.64 7.13
C SER A 55 -8.23 -9.46 5.63
N LYS A 56 -9.22 -8.62 5.28
CA LYS A 56 -9.50 -8.29 3.88
C LYS A 56 -8.35 -7.48 3.26
N PRO A 57 -7.93 -7.81 2.03
CA PRO A 57 -7.00 -7.03 1.25
C PRO A 57 -7.52 -5.60 0.98
N ASP A 58 -6.60 -4.71 0.62
CA ASP A 58 -6.99 -3.41 0.09
C ASP A 58 -7.79 -3.57 -1.22
N ARG A 59 -8.43 -2.49 -1.68
CA ARG A 59 -9.31 -2.55 -2.85
C ARG A 59 -8.57 -2.96 -4.12
N PHE A 60 -7.32 -2.54 -4.29
CA PHE A 60 -6.55 -2.90 -5.48
C PHE A 60 -6.08 -4.35 -5.44
N ALA A 61 -5.59 -4.81 -4.30
CA ALA A 61 -5.24 -6.21 -4.08
C ALA A 61 -6.45 -7.14 -4.23
N GLN A 62 -7.64 -6.73 -3.76
CA GLN A 62 -8.87 -7.48 -3.93
C GLN A 62 -9.23 -7.65 -5.42
N LEU A 63 -9.16 -6.59 -6.21
CA LEU A 63 -9.38 -6.66 -7.67
C LEU A 63 -8.35 -7.55 -8.37
N MET A 64 -7.10 -7.54 -7.92
CA MET A 64 -6.06 -8.42 -8.43
C MET A 64 -6.34 -9.89 -8.11
N ILE A 65 -6.79 -10.19 -6.89
CA ILE A 65 -7.21 -11.53 -6.47
C ILE A 65 -8.33 -12.05 -7.38
N GLU A 66 -9.37 -11.25 -7.59
CA GLU A 66 -10.52 -11.60 -8.42
C GLU A 66 -10.11 -11.81 -9.88
N ARG A 67 -9.35 -10.88 -10.45
CA ARG A 67 -8.91 -10.89 -11.84
C ARG A 67 -8.04 -12.10 -12.19
N HIS A 68 -7.11 -12.45 -11.29
CA HIS A 68 -6.15 -13.53 -11.50
C HIS A 68 -6.59 -14.85 -10.84
N SER A 69 -7.81 -14.88 -10.26
CA SER A 69 -8.36 -16.05 -9.56
C SER A 69 -7.40 -16.61 -8.52
N ILE A 70 -6.80 -15.73 -7.71
CA ILE A 70 -5.83 -16.11 -6.68
C ILE A 70 -6.57 -16.82 -5.54
N PRO A 71 -6.21 -18.06 -5.19
CA PRO A 71 -6.92 -18.85 -4.19
C PRO A 71 -6.47 -18.43 -2.78
N VAL A 72 -7.22 -17.53 -2.14
CA VAL A 72 -7.00 -17.16 -0.73
C VAL A 72 -7.96 -18.00 0.13
N ALA A 73 -7.41 -18.77 1.07
CA ALA A 73 -8.18 -19.59 1.98
C ALA A 73 -8.91 -18.73 3.03
N GLU A 74 -10.15 -19.10 3.34
CA GLU A 74 -10.95 -18.42 4.38
C GLU A 74 -10.42 -18.74 5.79
N GLU A 75 -9.95 -19.99 6.00
CA GLU A 75 -9.42 -20.44 7.28
C GLU A 75 -7.93 -20.78 7.17
N PHE A 76 -7.21 -20.65 8.29
CA PHE A 76 -5.81 -21.04 8.36
C PHE A 76 -5.68 -22.55 8.17
N PRO A 77 -4.77 -23.04 7.29
CA PRO A 77 -4.64 -24.48 7.01
C PRO A 77 -4.22 -25.29 8.24
N ASP A 78 -4.95 -26.37 8.50
CA ASP A 78 -4.69 -27.27 9.62
C ASP A 78 -3.32 -27.96 9.58
N GLN A 79 -2.79 -28.19 8.39
CA GLN A 79 -1.53 -28.91 8.17
C GLN A 79 -0.52 -27.95 7.53
N ALA A 80 0.16 -27.15 8.34
CA ALA A 80 1.24 -26.29 7.87
C ALA A 80 2.58 -26.70 8.49
N ASP A 81 3.53 -27.14 7.66
CA ASP A 81 4.91 -27.43 8.05
C ASP A 81 5.76 -26.16 8.05
N LEU A 82 5.40 -25.21 7.16
CA LEU A 82 6.09 -23.94 6.95
C LEU A 82 5.07 -22.83 6.77
N ALA A 83 5.18 -21.80 7.59
CA ALA A 83 4.52 -20.51 7.40
C ALA A 83 5.50 -19.52 6.81
N VAL A 84 5.21 -18.99 5.61
CA VAL A 84 6.00 -17.95 4.96
C VAL A 84 5.26 -16.64 5.09
N ILE A 85 5.76 -15.76 5.94
CA ILE A 85 5.18 -14.44 6.21
C ILE A 85 5.79 -13.46 5.21
N LEU A 86 4.94 -12.72 4.51
CA LEU A 86 5.32 -11.90 3.37
C LEU A 86 5.08 -10.42 3.65
N ASP A 87 6.06 -9.63 3.22
CA ASP A 87 5.99 -8.17 3.17
C ASP A 87 5.75 -7.50 4.52
N THR A 88 6.26 -8.12 5.58
CA THR A 88 6.24 -7.57 6.94
C THR A 88 7.27 -8.26 7.83
N PRO A 89 7.97 -7.52 8.71
CA PRO A 89 8.83 -8.13 9.71
C PRO A 89 8.04 -8.67 10.93
N HIS A 90 6.75 -8.32 11.05
CA HIS A 90 5.94 -8.67 12.21
C HIS A 90 5.33 -10.07 12.09
N THR A 91 5.51 -10.91 13.11
CA THR A 91 5.03 -12.30 13.10
C THR A 91 3.97 -12.58 14.16
N ALA A 92 3.67 -11.62 15.04
CA ALA A 92 2.78 -11.83 16.18
C ALA A 92 1.37 -12.27 15.77
N PHE A 93 0.83 -11.69 14.69
CA PHE A 93 -0.55 -11.92 14.25
C PHE A 93 -0.84 -13.33 13.74
N VAL A 94 0.19 -14.12 13.41
CA VAL A 94 0.01 -15.50 12.90
C VAL A 94 0.26 -16.56 13.98
N ARG A 95 0.89 -16.21 15.09
CA ARG A 95 1.40 -17.17 16.09
C ARG A 95 0.32 -18.09 16.70
N ASP A 96 -0.85 -17.53 16.96
CA ASP A 96 -1.97 -18.29 17.54
C ASP A 96 -2.56 -19.35 16.58
N HIS A 97 -2.26 -19.22 15.28
CA HIS A 97 -2.66 -20.18 14.26
C HIS A 97 -1.63 -21.28 14.03
N LEU A 98 -0.37 -21.08 14.47
CA LEU A 98 0.71 -22.01 14.22
C LEU A 98 0.69 -23.20 15.19
N LYS A 99 0.83 -24.41 14.67
CA LYS A 99 1.04 -25.60 15.49
C LYS A 99 2.48 -25.70 15.96
N ARG A 100 2.68 -26.43 17.07
CA ARG A 100 4.02 -26.70 17.58
C ARG A 100 4.86 -27.43 16.53
N GLY A 101 5.99 -26.89 16.17
CA GLY A 101 6.91 -27.47 15.18
C GLY A 101 6.76 -26.90 13.77
N THR A 102 5.80 -26.03 13.50
CA THR A 102 5.74 -25.27 12.24
C THR A 102 6.98 -24.35 12.15
N SER A 103 7.70 -24.44 11.05
CA SER A 103 8.79 -23.52 10.73
C SER A 103 8.24 -22.17 10.27
N ILE A 104 8.91 -21.08 10.59
CA ILE A 104 8.53 -19.74 10.17
C ILE A 104 9.62 -19.17 9.29
N MET A 105 9.25 -18.72 8.08
CA MET A 105 10.11 -17.94 7.21
C MET A 105 9.49 -16.55 7.00
N VAL A 106 10.32 -15.52 7.01
CA VAL A 106 9.93 -14.14 6.68
C VAL A 106 10.61 -13.75 5.38
N ILE A 107 9.87 -13.17 4.43
CA ILE A 107 10.42 -12.52 3.23
C ILE A 107 9.91 -11.07 3.24
N ASP A 108 10.84 -10.11 3.33
CA ASP A 108 10.50 -8.72 3.58
C ASP A 108 11.53 -7.75 2.98
N HIS A 109 11.10 -6.53 2.69
CA HIS A 109 11.98 -5.48 2.15
C HIS A 109 12.06 -4.23 3.06
N HIS A 110 11.38 -4.20 4.19
CA HIS A 110 11.35 -3.05 5.08
C HIS A 110 12.68 -2.87 5.85
N GLU A 111 13.16 -1.62 5.96
CA GLU A 111 14.42 -1.28 6.64
C GLU A 111 14.31 -1.37 8.17
N GLN A 112 13.13 -1.18 8.74
CA GLN A 112 12.89 -1.12 10.17
C GLN A 112 11.92 -2.21 10.63
N GLY A 113 12.47 -3.11 11.34
CA GLY A 113 11.82 -4.16 12.09
C GLY A 113 12.90 -5.17 12.38
N GLN A 114 13.47 -5.14 13.60
CA GLN A 114 14.04 -6.39 14.05
C GLN A 114 12.88 -7.38 13.94
N THR A 115 12.99 -8.28 12.97
CA THR A 115 12.14 -9.47 12.93
C THR A 115 12.11 -9.93 14.38
N GLU A 116 10.94 -10.00 14.99
CA GLU A 116 10.87 -10.53 16.34
C GLU A 116 11.42 -11.95 16.27
N GLU A 117 12.71 -12.10 16.56
CA GLU A 117 13.52 -13.31 16.30
C GLU A 117 12.99 -14.55 17.04
N ASN A 118 12.06 -14.36 17.97
CA ASN A 118 11.45 -15.44 18.72
C ASN A 118 10.69 -16.40 17.81
N GLY A 119 11.36 -17.48 17.42
CA GLY A 119 10.76 -18.59 16.68
C GLY A 119 10.82 -18.50 15.16
N VAL A 120 11.43 -17.47 14.58
CA VAL A 120 11.68 -17.41 13.12
C VAL A 120 12.82 -18.35 12.76
N THR A 121 12.55 -19.28 11.84
CA THR A 121 13.52 -20.26 11.35
C THR A 121 14.50 -19.64 10.36
N LEU A 122 13.99 -18.75 9.49
CA LEU A 122 14.78 -18.03 8.48
C LEU A 122 14.15 -16.67 8.16
N SER A 123 14.97 -15.63 8.07
CA SER A 123 14.56 -14.32 7.56
C SER A 123 15.33 -13.99 6.29
N LEU A 124 14.59 -13.78 5.19
CA LEU A 124 15.09 -13.24 3.94
C LEU A 124 14.65 -11.77 3.84
N THR A 125 15.38 -10.89 4.50
CA THR A 125 15.13 -9.45 4.47
C THR A 125 16.12 -8.74 3.57
N VAL A 126 15.62 -8.01 2.56
CA VAL A 126 16.44 -7.30 1.58
C VAL A 126 16.03 -5.83 1.49
N PRO A 127 16.47 -4.96 2.42
CA PRO A 127 16.03 -3.56 2.50
C PRO A 127 16.33 -2.70 1.27
N ARG A 128 17.26 -3.11 0.44
CA ARG A 128 17.57 -2.42 -0.83
C ARG A 128 16.59 -2.73 -1.96
N ALA A 129 15.82 -3.81 -1.84
CA ALA A 129 14.76 -4.14 -2.79
C ALA A 129 13.57 -3.20 -2.56
N PRO A 130 13.03 -2.58 -3.59
CA PRO A 130 11.91 -1.65 -3.42
C PRO A 130 10.55 -2.35 -3.29
N SER A 131 10.49 -3.70 -3.32
CA SER A 131 9.29 -4.51 -3.13
C SER A 131 9.61 -5.95 -2.74
N CYS A 132 8.69 -6.60 -2.03
CA CYS A 132 8.76 -8.03 -1.71
C CYS A 132 8.63 -8.89 -2.97
N SER A 133 7.81 -8.48 -3.94
CA SER A 133 7.67 -9.13 -5.25
C SER A 133 8.97 -9.20 -6.03
N GLU A 134 9.86 -8.19 -5.93
CA GLU A 134 11.20 -8.25 -6.53
C GLU A 134 12.03 -9.35 -5.88
N ILE A 135 12.03 -9.42 -4.55
CA ILE A 135 12.75 -10.46 -3.80
C ILE A 135 12.27 -11.86 -4.19
N VAL A 136 10.95 -12.06 -4.25
CA VAL A 136 10.35 -13.33 -4.63
C VAL A 136 10.69 -13.70 -6.08
N ALA A 137 10.63 -12.74 -7.02
CA ALA A 137 11.04 -12.97 -8.41
C ALA A 137 12.50 -13.42 -8.49
N GLU A 138 13.42 -12.72 -7.81
CA GLU A 138 14.83 -13.07 -7.76
C GLU A 138 15.05 -14.44 -7.09
N LEU A 139 14.33 -14.76 -6.01
CA LEU A 139 14.37 -16.06 -5.34
C LEU A 139 13.98 -17.20 -6.28
N LEU A 140 12.88 -17.05 -7.01
CA LEU A 140 12.40 -18.05 -7.96
C LEU A 140 13.39 -18.26 -9.11
N LEU A 141 13.92 -17.18 -9.68
CA LEU A 141 14.91 -17.25 -10.75
C LEU A 141 16.22 -17.91 -10.26
N HIS A 142 16.67 -17.58 -9.04
CA HIS A 142 17.83 -18.19 -8.40
C HIS A 142 17.63 -19.70 -8.17
N ALA A 143 16.40 -20.12 -7.81
CA ALA A 143 16.01 -21.53 -7.69
C ALA A 143 15.86 -22.26 -9.04
N GLY A 144 16.10 -21.59 -10.17
CA GLY A 144 15.85 -22.13 -11.50
C GLY A 144 14.37 -22.33 -11.83
N ARG A 145 13.48 -21.78 -11.00
CA ARG A 145 12.02 -21.86 -11.17
C ARG A 145 11.54 -20.59 -11.89
N ARG A 146 11.15 -20.73 -13.14
CA ARG A 146 10.61 -19.60 -13.91
C ARG A 146 9.15 -19.40 -13.55
N PRO A 147 8.72 -18.20 -13.11
CA PRO A 147 7.31 -17.89 -12.91
C PRO A 147 6.50 -18.18 -14.18
N GLU A 148 5.35 -18.80 -14.01
CA GLU A 148 4.37 -18.96 -15.09
C GLU A 148 3.83 -17.58 -15.51
N ARG A 149 3.23 -17.50 -16.70
CA ARG A 149 2.74 -16.25 -17.29
C ARG A 149 1.91 -15.41 -16.31
N ASN A 150 0.93 -16.04 -15.64
CA ASN A 150 0.05 -15.34 -14.70
C ASN A 150 0.81 -14.87 -13.44
N ALA A 151 1.71 -15.68 -12.91
CA ALA A 151 2.54 -15.32 -11.77
C ALA A 151 3.51 -14.18 -12.11
N ALA A 152 4.09 -14.19 -13.32
CA ALA A 152 4.95 -13.12 -13.79
C ALA A 152 4.19 -11.78 -13.94
N GLU A 153 2.96 -11.82 -14.48
CA GLU A 153 2.10 -10.64 -14.55
C GLU A 153 1.76 -10.10 -13.15
N VAL A 154 1.39 -10.95 -12.23
CA VAL A 154 1.04 -10.57 -10.85
C VAL A 154 2.26 -9.99 -10.10
N LEU A 155 3.46 -10.59 -10.25
CA LEU A 155 4.70 -10.03 -9.69
C LEU A 155 5.02 -8.64 -10.25
N LEU A 156 4.82 -8.42 -11.56
CA LEU A 156 4.97 -7.08 -12.15
C LEU A 156 4.03 -6.07 -11.51
N ILE A 157 2.77 -6.44 -11.26
CA ILE A 157 1.79 -5.57 -10.60
C ILE A 157 2.27 -5.21 -9.18
N GLY A 158 2.78 -6.18 -8.41
CA GLY A 158 3.36 -5.96 -7.08
C GLY A 158 4.52 -4.97 -7.13
N ILE A 159 5.53 -5.23 -7.98
CA ILE A 159 6.68 -4.33 -8.16
C ILE A 159 6.24 -2.92 -8.57
N LEU A 160 5.32 -2.80 -9.54
CA LEU A 160 4.80 -1.50 -9.97
C LEU A 160 4.03 -0.80 -8.85
N SER A 161 3.35 -1.56 -7.98
CA SER A 161 2.65 -1.01 -6.83
C SER A 161 3.63 -0.30 -5.90
N ASP A 162 4.60 -1.01 -5.40
CA ASP A 162 5.51 -0.50 -4.39
C ASP A 162 6.52 0.51 -4.91
N THR A 163 6.93 0.38 -6.18
CA THR A 163 7.82 1.35 -6.80
C THR A 163 7.13 2.66 -7.22
N GLY A 164 5.82 2.77 -7.04
CA GLY A 164 5.06 3.94 -7.52
C GLY A 164 5.07 4.07 -9.04
N GLY A 165 4.95 2.96 -9.77
CA GLY A 165 5.07 2.91 -11.23
C GLY A 165 6.50 3.13 -11.70
N LEU A 166 7.46 2.47 -11.09
CA LEU A 166 8.91 2.52 -11.33
C LEU A 166 9.60 3.82 -10.91
N LYS A 167 8.93 4.74 -10.24
CA LYS A 167 9.57 5.99 -9.75
C LYS A 167 10.67 5.74 -8.72
N ARG A 168 10.58 4.66 -7.97
CA ARG A 168 11.58 4.22 -6.99
C ARG A 168 12.36 2.98 -7.43
N ALA A 169 12.31 2.64 -8.72
CA ALA A 169 12.99 1.48 -9.26
C ALA A 169 14.51 1.65 -9.26
N THR A 170 15.22 0.59 -8.93
CA THR A 170 16.68 0.46 -9.08
C THR A 170 17.04 -0.15 -10.45
N ALA A 171 18.31 -0.21 -10.77
CA ALA A 171 18.76 -0.92 -11.97
C ALA A 171 18.48 -2.44 -11.88
N SER A 172 18.47 -3.04 -10.66
CA SER A 172 18.04 -4.44 -10.44
C SER A 172 16.56 -4.58 -10.74
N THR A 173 15.72 -3.73 -10.16
CA THR A 173 14.28 -3.71 -10.39
C THR A 173 13.93 -3.69 -11.88
N LEU A 174 14.61 -2.85 -12.67
CA LEU A 174 14.35 -2.76 -14.11
C LEU A 174 14.73 -4.05 -14.84
N ARG A 175 15.83 -4.74 -14.45
CA ARG A 175 16.19 -6.04 -15.03
C ARG A 175 15.17 -7.11 -14.67
N THR A 176 14.75 -7.17 -13.42
CA THR A 176 13.70 -8.09 -12.95
C THR A 176 12.40 -7.85 -13.69
N CYS A 177 11.96 -6.58 -13.82
CA CYS A 177 10.79 -6.24 -14.62
C CYS A 177 10.91 -6.65 -16.09
N ALA A 178 12.07 -6.45 -16.72
CA ALA A 178 12.27 -6.87 -18.12
C ALA A 178 12.12 -8.40 -18.26
N SER A 179 12.71 -9.18 -17.36
CA SER A 179 12.56 -10.64 -17.36
C SER A 179 11.11 -11.09 -17.14
N LEU A 180 10.41 -10.44 -16.22
CA LEU A 180 9.00 -10.74 -15.94
C LEU A 180 8.09 -10.34 -17.11
N LEU A 181 8.35 -9.21 -17.80
CA LEU A 181 7.62 -8.82 -19.02
C LEU A 181 7.75 -9.87 -20.13
N GLU A 182 8.98 -10.38 -20.35
CA GLU A 182 9.23 -11.47 -21.29
C GLU A 182 8.44 -12.74 -20.93
N LEU A 183 8.44 -13.14 -19.66
CA LEU A 183 7.72 -14.32 -19.16
C LEU A 183 6.20 -14.14 -19.26
N ALA A 184 5.69 -12.96 -18.93
CA ALA A 184 4.28 -12.62 -19.04
C ALA A 184 3.82 -12.43 -20.49
N GLY A 185 4.74 -12.17 -21.44
CA GLY A 185 4.44 -11.80 -22.81
C GLY A 185 3.67 -10.48 -22.88
N LEU A 186 4.10 -9.51 -22.09
CA LEU A 186 3.46 -8.19 -21.96
C LEU A 186 4.45 -7.07 -22.30
N GLU A 187 3.90 -5.94 -22.69
CA GLU A 187 4.60 -4.66 -22.76
C GLU A 187 4.29 -3.83 -21.51
N ILE A 188 5.21 -2.95 -21.10
CA ILE A 188 5.07 -2.15 -19.87
C ILE A 188 3.82 -1.25 -19.86
N GLN A 189 3.36 -0.80 -21.03
CA GLN A 189 2.14 -0.02 -21.21
C GLN A 189 0.86 -0.86 -21.26
N SER A 190 0.95 -2.18 -21.08
CA SER A 190 -0.22 -3.06 -21.11
C SER A 190 -1.26 -2.62 -20.09
N PRO A 191 -2.55 -2.50 -20.47
CA PRO A 191 -3.63 -2.24 -19.52
C PRO A 191 -3.70 -3.29 -18.40
N ALA A 192 -3.16 -4.48 -18.63
CA ALA A 192 -3.06 -5.55 -17.66
C ALA A 192 -2.26 -5.14 -16.42
N LEU A 193 -1.24 -4.30 -16.59
CA LEU A 193 -0.38 -3.78 -15.52
C LEU A 193 -0.90 -2.47 -14.90
N SER A 194 -2.07 -2.00 -15.34
CA SER A 194 -2.65 -0.77 -14.80
C SER A 194 -3.01 -0.92 -13.32
N ARG A 195 -2.53 0.02 -12.52
CA ARG A 195 -2.87 0.16 -11.10
C ARG A 195 -4.14 1.00 -10.87
N SER A 196 -4.79 1.45 -11.92
CA SER A 196 -6.01 2.23 -11.77
C SER A 196 -7.14 1.31 -11.30
N VAL A 197 -7.55 1.49 -10.05
CA VAL A 197 -8.84 0.98 -9.58
C VAL A 197 -9.90 1.84 -10.26
N PRO A 198 -10.77 1.28 -11.09
CA PRO A 198 -11.85 2.06 -11.67
C PRO A 198 -12.67 2.70 -10.54
N MET A 199 -12.93 3.98 -10.66
CA MET A 199 -13.86 4.64 -9.75
C MET A 199 -15.26 4.04 -9.95
N GLU A 200 -15.95 3.75 -8.86
CA GLU A 200 -17.38 3.43 -8.92
C GLU A 200 -18.17 4.63 -9.43
N GLU A 201 -19.35 4.40 -9.98
CA GLU A 201 -20.20 5.47 -10.52
C GLU A 201 -20.44 6.59 -9.48
N GLY A 202 -20.68 6.20 -8.22
CA GLY A 202 -20.84 7.15 -7.10
C GLY A 202 -19.58 7.99 -6.84
N GLU A 203 -18.39 7.38 -6.92
CA GLU A 203 -17.12 8.08 -6.79
C GLU A 203 -16.89 9.07 -7.94
N GLN A 204 -17.15 8.63 -9.18
CA GLN A 204 -17.03 9.49 -10.36
C GLN A 204 -17.92 10.72 -10.25
N VAL A 205 -19.19 10.52 -9.88
CA VAL A 205 -20.15 11.60 -9.67
C VAL A 205 -19.72 12.54 -8.54
N ALA A 206 -19.20 11.99 -7.43
CA ALA A 206 -18.71 12.78 -6.30
C ALA A 206 -17.51 13.65 -6.71
N VAL A 207 -16.57 13.09 -7.45
CA VAL A 207 -15.40 13.81 -7.97
C VAL A 207 -15.83 14.95 -8.92
N LEU A 208 -16.67 14.66 -9.90
CA LEU A 208 -17.15 15.67 -10.86
C LEU A 208 -17.91 16.81 -10.17
N LYS A 209 -18.78 16.49 -9.20
CA LYS A 209 -19.51 17.50 -8.40
C LYS A 209 -18.55 18.28 -7.48
N GLY A 210 -17.55 17.60 -6.90
CA GLY A 210 -16.52 18.24 -6.09
C GLY A 210 -15.69 19.25 -6.92
N MET A 211 -15.30 18.88 -8.14
CA MET A 211 -14.62 19.77 -9.08
C MET A 211 -15.51 20.96 -9.49
N GLN A 212 -16.79 20.75 -9.77
CA GLN A 212 -17.73 21.80 -10.14
C GLN A 212 -17.91 22.86 -9.04
N ARG A 213 -17.87 22.42 -7.76
CA ARG A 213 -18.09 23.28 -6.58
C ARG A 213 -16.81 23.84 -6.00
N MET A 214 -15.68 23.42 -6.51
CA MET A 214 -14.36 23.75 -5.99
C MET A 214 -14.09 25.26 -6.06
N VAL A 215 -13.61 25.78 -4.93
CA VAL A 215 -12.99 27.10 -4.86
C VAL A 215 -11.51 26.89 -4.58
N TYR A 216 -10.65 27.58 -5.34
CA TYR A 216 -9.20 27.53 -5.12
C TYR A 216 -8.59 28.91 -4.95
N ARG A 217 -7.47 28.97 -4.25
CA ARG A 217 -6.66 30.18 -4.08
C ARG A 217 -5.18 29.84 -4.25
N ARG A 218 -4.42 30.79 -4.79
CA ARG A 218 -2.96 30.69 -4.89
C ARG A 218 -2.30 31.73 -4.02
N VAL A 219 -1.41 31.29 -3.13
CA VAL A 219 -0.68 32.14 -2.18
C VAL A 219 0.72 31.60 -2.00
N GLY A 220 1.76 32.44 -2.08
CA GLY A 220 3.15 32.03 -1.89
C GLY A 220 3.66 30.97 -2.88
N GLY A 221 3.03 30.87 -4.06
CA GLY A 221 3.34 29.85 -5.05
C GLY A 221 2.66 28.48 -4.78
N PHE A 222 1.84 28.37 -3.73
CA PHE A 222 1.03 27.20 -3.38
C PHE A 222 -0.43 27.38 -3.76
N THR A 223 -1.13 26.27 -3.95
CA THR A 223 -2.55 26.25 -4.31
C THR A 223 -3.34 25.47 -3.25
N VAL A 224 -4.33 26.11 -2.65
CA VAL A 224 -5.30 25.47 -1.77
C VAL A 224 -6.66 25.34 -2.47
N CYS A 225 -7.30 24.19 -2.32
CA CYS A 225 -8.63 23.91 -2.85
C CYS A 225 -9.59 23.54 -1.72
N CYS A 226 -10.78 24.12 -1.72
CA CYS A 226 -11.87 23.80 -0.83
C CYS A 226 -13.12 23.38 -1.62
N THR A 227 -13.78 22.33 -1.21
CA THR A 227 -15.03 21.86 -1.82
C THR A 227 -15.84 21.05 -0.83
N HIS A 228 -17.03 20.59 -1.25
CA HIS A 228 -17.85 19.65 -0.47
C HIS A 228 -18.41 18.53 -1.34
N SER A 229 -18.67 17.40 -0.68
CA SER A 229 -19.26 16.21 -1.29
C SER A 229 -20.19 15.52 -0.32
N SER A 230 -21.15 14.76 -0.82
CA SER A 230 -22.05 13.97 0.05
C SER A 230 -21.42 12.67 0.55
N ALA A 231 -20.39 12.19 -0.14
CA ALA A 231 -19.61 10.98 0.15
C ALA A 231 -18.30 11.01 -0.61
N PHE A 232 -17.41 10.05 -0.36
CA PHE A 232 -16.14 9.86 -1.07
C PHE A 232 -15.17 11.05 -0.98
N GLU A 233 -15.19 11.78 0.16
CA GLU A 233 -14.38 12.99 0.36
C GLU A 233 -12.89 12.72 0.14
N SER A 234 -12.43 11.55 0.57
CA SER A 234 -11.02 11.15 0.41
C SER A 234 -10.63 10.97 -1.07
N THR A 235 -11.53 10.41 -1.88
CA THR A 235 -11.33 10.24 -3.33
C THR A 235 -11.32 11.61 -4.01
N VAL A 236 -12.28 12.48 -3.68
CA VAL A 236 -12.34 13.86 -4.21
C VAL A 236 -11.05 14.62 -3.87
N ALA A 237 -10.62 14.56 -2.60
CA ALA A 237 -9.41 15.25 -2.15
C ALA A 237 -8.15 14.73 -2.88
N SER A 238 -8.04 13.41 -3.07
CA SER A 238 -6.90 12.80 -3.77
C SER A 238 -6.83 13.20 -5.24
N VAL A 239 -7.98 13.26 -5.93
CA VAL A 239 -8.04 13.66 -7.33
C VAL A 239 -7.67 15.15 -7.49
N LEU A 240 -8.17 16.03 -6.64
CA LEU A 240 -7.82 17.46 -6.68
C LEU A 240 -6.34 17.70 -6.35
N LEU A 241 -5.77 16.93 -5.42
CA LEU A 241 -4.33 16.96 -5.13
C LEU A 241 -3.52 16.53 -6.36
N SER A 242 -3.93 15.46 -7.04
CA SER A 242 -3.31 14.97 -8.27
C SER A 242 -3.43 15.96 -9.44
N ALA A 243 -4.48 16.78 -9.44
CA ALA A 243 -4.66 17.85 -10.42
C ALA A 243 -3.74 19.06 -10.19
N GLY A 244 -2.98 19.09 -9.09
CA GLY A 244 -1.96 20.10 -8.82
C GLY A 244 -2.23 21.03 -7.64
N ALA A 245 -3.23 20.75 -6.81
CA ALA A 245 -3.39 21.41 -5.53
C ALA A 245 -2.28 21.03 -4.55
N ASP A 246 -1.85 21.96 -3.70
CA ASP A 246 -0.88 21.69 -2.63
C ASP A 246 -1.56 21.30 -1.31
N ALA A 247 -2.76 21.84 -1.05
CA ALA A 247 -3.63 21.40 0.02
C ALA A 247 -5.08 21.35 -0.48
N VAL A 248 -5.82 20.33 -0.04
CA VAL A 248 -7.23 20.14 -0.39
C VAL A 248 -8.04 19.86 0.87
N PHE A 249 -9.16 20.56 1.01
CA PHE A 249 -10.13 20.35 2.08
C PHE A 249 -11.49 20.03 1.47
N VAL A 250 -12.02 18.85 1.78
CA VAL A 250 -13.31 18.39 1.29
C VAL A 250 -14.23 18.15 2.49
N ALA A 251 -15.32 18.89 2.55
CA ALA A 251 -16.31 18.74 3.61
C ALA A 251 -17.48 17.83 3.20
N ALA A 252 -18.06 17.12 4.16
CA ALA A 252 -19.31 16.40 4.02
C ALA A 252 -20.13 16.50 5.30
N GLU A 253 -21.46 16.61 5.17
CA GLU A 253 -22.40 16.55 6.29
C GLU A 253 -22.91 15.12 6.46
N SER A 254 -22.91 14.64 7.68
CA SER A 254 -23.48 13.35 8.05
C SER A 254 -23.89 13.31 9.52
N GLY A 255 -25.16 12.98 9.79
CA GLY A 255 -25.65 12.77 11.16
C GLY A 255 -25.53 13.97 12.09
N GLY A 256 -25.69 15.18 11.58
CA GLY A 256 -25.59 16.43 12.38
C GLY A 256 -24.16 16.93 12.60
N PHE A 257 -23.19 16.30 11.97
CA PHE A 257 -21.79 16.69 12.01
C PHE A 257 -21.28 17.03 10.61
N VAL A 258 -20.32 17.93 10.55
CA VAL A 258 -19.49 18.17 9.37
C VAL A 258 -18.17 17.45 9.54
N ARG A 259 -17.80 16.65 8.54
CA ARG A 259 -16.50 16.02 8.43
C ARG A 259 -15.69 16.73 7.35
N VAL A 260 -14.53 17.24 7.69
CA VAL A 260 -13.57 17.81 6.73
C VAL A 260 -12.40 16.86 6.55
N THR A 261 -12.24 16.35 5.34
CA THR A 261 -11.09 15.53 4.95
C THR A 261 -10.03 16.42 4.31
N GLY A 262 -8.81 16.42 4.87
CA GLY A 262 -7.66 17.17 4.37
C GLY A 262 -6.64 16.27 3.69
N ARG A 263 -6.07 16.72 2.58
CA ARG A 263 -4.91 16.13 1.91
C ARG A 263 -3.89 17.20 1.59
N ALA A 264 -2.57 16.86 1.72
CA ALA A 264 -1.47 17.76 1.44
C ALA A 264 -0.42 17.11 0.54
N SER A 265 0.17 17.89 -0.37
CA SER A 265 1.22 17.42 -1.27
C SER A 265 2.56 17.26 -0.54
N GLU A 266 3.44 16.40 -1.05
CA GLU A 266 4.82 16.27 -0.59
C GLU A 266 5.56 17.61 -0.58
N ARG A 267 5.21 18.49 -1.50
CA ARG A 267 5.83 19.81 -1.64
C ARG A 267 5.63 20.72 -0.43
N VAL A 268 4.46 20.70 0.20
CA VAL A 268 4.19 21.47 1.42
C VAL A 268 4.64 20.72 2.68
N LEU A 269 4.54 19.38 2.68
CA LEU A 269 5.04 18.54 3.77
C LEU A 269 6.56 18.72 3.97
N ALA A 270 7.32 18.73 2.89
CA ALA A 270 8.77 18.97 2.92
C ALA A 270 9.15 20.34 3.48
N ARG A 271 8.20 21.29 3.54
CA ARG A 271 8.37 22.63 4.16
C ARG A 271 7.78 22.73 5.57
N GLY A 272 7.40 21.61 6.16
CA GLY A 272 6.92 21.54 7.54
C GLY A 272 5.40 21.76 7.71
N PHE A 273 4.63 21.78 6.63
CA PHE A 273 3.17 21.81 6.74
C PHE A 273 2.65 20.52 7.39
N ASN A 274 1.64 20.64 8.26
CA ASN A 274 1.08 19.50 8.97
C ASN A 274 -0.43 19.65 9.17
N LEU A 275 -1.21 18.83 8.49
CA LEU A 275 -2.69 18.85 8.56
C LEU A 275 -3.22 18.55 9.96
N VAL A 276 -2.54 17.69 10.75
CA VAL A 276 -2.99 17.39 12.11
C VAL A 276 -2.87 18.62 13.01
N THR A 277 -1.79 19.39 12.86
CA THR A 277 -1.61 20.64 13.59
C THR A 277 -2.66 21.67 13.19
N LEU A 278 -2.91 21.83 11.89
CA LEU A 278 -3.92 22.74 11.36
C LEU A 278 -5.31 22.35 11.89
N PHE A 279 -5.71 21.10 11.80
CA PHE A 279 -7.03 20.68 12.27
C PHE A 279 -7.18 20.80 13.79
N ARG A 280 -6.12 20.59 14.57
CA ARG A 280 -6.15 20.85 16.02
C ARG A 280 -6.38 22.32 16.36
N SER A 281 -5.74 23.23 15.60
CA SER A 281 -5.99 24.68 15.75
C SER A 281 -7.46 25.02 15.51
N ILE A 282 -8.04 24.51 14.41
CA ILE A 282 -9.45 24.73 14.06
C ILE A 282 -10.39 24.12 15.10
N ALA A 283 -10.12 22.88 15.53
CA ALA A 283 -10.92 22.22 16.54
C ALA A 283 -10.93 22.95 17.90
N ALA A 284 -9.85 23.64 18.25
CA ALA A 284 -9.77 24.46 19.46
C ALA A 284 -10.75 25.65 19.41
N GLY A 285 -11.02 26.21 18.21
CA GLY A 285 -11.97 27.31 18.04
C GLY A 285 -13.42 26.88 17.80
N PHE A 286 -13.63 25.83 17.01
CA PHE A 286 -14.96 25.36 16.59
C PHE A 286 -15.48 24.16 17.36
N GLY A 287 -14.67 23.55 18.18
CA GLY A 287 -14.95 22.24 18.78
C GLY A 287 -14.78 21.11 17.76
N GLY A 288 -14.60 19.89 18.25
CA GLY A 288 -14.55 18.71 17.40
C GLY A 288 -13.38 17.77 17.70
N GLU A 289 -13.31 16.71 16.93
CA GLU A 289 -12.30 15.66 17.03
C GLU A 289 -11.45 15.62 15.75
N THR A 290 -10.16 15.34 15.91
CA THR A 290 -9.22 15.27 14.79
C THR A 290 -8.41 13.99 14.82
N GLY A 291 -8.08 13.44 13.64
CA GLY A 291 -7.24 12.26 13.53
C GLY A 291 -6.53 12.23 12.18
N GLY A 292 -5.41 11.49 12.10
CA GLY A 292 -4.69 11.29 10.86
C GLY A 292 -3.18 11.52 10.98
N HIS A 293 -2.57 11.84 9.85
CA HIS A 293 -1.13 12.04 9.66
C HIS A 293 -0.87 13.41 9.02
N PRO A 294 0.38 13.91 9.00
CA PRO A 294 0.70 15.23 8.45
C PRO A 294 0.15 15.49 7.04
N GLY A 295 0.13 14.47 6.15
CA GLY A 295 -0.33 14.58 4.76
C GLY A 295 -1.80 14.19 4.53
N ALA A 296 -2.47 13.60 5.52
CA ALA A 296 -3.85 13.13 5.40
C ALA A 296 -4.53 13.10 6.77
N ALA A 297 -5.49 13.98 7.00
CA ALA A 297 -6.17 14.08 8.28
C ALA A 297 -7.66 14.38 8.11
N VAL A 298 -8.42 14.18 9.20
CA VAL A 298 -9.87 14.42 9.26
C VAL A 298 -10.17 15.26 10.50
N LEU A 299 -11.07 16.22 10.33
CA LEU A 299 -11.73 16.98 11.39
C LEU A 299 -13.22 16.66 11.38
N LYS A 300 -13.81 16.35 12.52
CA LYS A 300 -15.25 16.18 12.72
C LYS A 300 -15.74 17.22 13.73
N SER A 301 -16.73 18.03 13.36
CA SER A 301 -17.26 19.12 14.19
C SER A 301 -18.77 19.31 13.95
N GLU A 302 -19.46 19.92 14.90
CA GLU A 302 -20.86 20.36 14.76
C GLU A 302 -20.98 21.77 14.15
N ALA A 303 -19.87 22.43 13.85
CA ALA A 303 -19.85 23.76 13.30
C ALA A 303 -20.30 23.78 11.82
N ASP A 304 -20.64 24.97 11.34
CA ASP A 304 -21.06 25.21 9.97
C ASP A 304 -19.98 24.83 8.95
N MET A 305 -20.39 24.18 7.87
CA MET A 305 -19.49 23.65 6.84
C MET A 305 -18.66 24.77 6.16
N GLU A 306 -19.29 25.87 5.82
CA GLU A 306 -18.63 26.96 5.12
C GLU A 306 -17.61 27.66 6.04
N ALA A 307 -17.98 27.84 7.32
CA ALA A 307 -17.09 28.37 8.33
C ALA A 307 -15.83 27.48 8.52
N LEU A 308 -16.00 26.16 8.58
CA LEU A 308 -14.88 25.20 8.70
C LEU A 308 -13.98 25.24 7.46
N LEU A 309 -14.54 25.21 6.25
CA LEU A 309 -13.74 25.25 5.01
C LEU A 309 -12.99 26.57 4.87
N ASN A 310 -13.63 27.70 5.22
CA ASN A 310 -13.00 29.01 5.21
C ASN A 310 -11.85 29.08 6.23
N SER A 311 -12.03 28.53 7.42
CA SER A 311 -10.97 28.44 8.43
C SER A 311 -9.80 27.57 7.96
N CYS A 312 -10.07 26.42 7.32
CA CYS A 312 -9.03 25.58 6.75
C CYS A 312 -8.21 26.31 5.69
N ALA A 313 -8.88 27.05 4.81
CA ALA A 313 -8.20 27.87 3.80
C ALA A 313 -7.38 29.00 4.42
N ALA A 314 -7.90 29.69 5.44
CA ALA A 314 -7.22 30.79 6.13
C ALA A 314 -5.96 30.29 6.84
N GLU A 315 -6.04 29.24 7.62
CA GLU A 315 -4.89 28.63 8.32
C GLU A 315 -3.80 28.16 7.35
N PHE A 316 -4.17 27.59 6.19
CA PHE A 316 -3.20 27.24 5.16
C PHE A 316 -2.55 28.48 4.54
N ILE A 317 -3.32 29.54 4.26
CA ILE A 317 -2.82 30.81 3.71
C ILE A 317 -1.87 31.48 4.70
N ASP A 318 -2.21 31.49 5.97
CA ASP A 318 -1.37 32.06 7.04
C ASP A 318 -0.04 31.30 7.16
N TRP A 319 -0.09 29.96 7.06
CA TRP A 319 1.13 29.17 6.99
C TRP A 319 1.97 29.53 5.75
N CYS A 320 1.36 29.69 4.56
CA CYS A 320 2.09 30.09 3.35
C CYS A 320 2.77 31.46 3.47
N ASN A 321 2.18 32.38 4.22
CA ASN A 321 2.73 33.73 4.42
C ASN A 321 3.87 33.73 5.46
N GLY A 322 4.01 32.68 6.26
CA GLY A 322 5.07 32.51 7.26
C GLY A 322 6.29 31.72 6.77
N VAL A 323 6.23 31.17 5.56
CA VAL A 323 7.26 30.33 4.94
C VAL A 323 7.88 31.05 3.73
#